data_095c43ddb8559f8958b4e27d87c56dd8
#
_entry.id   095c43ddb8559f8958b4e27d87c56dd8
#
_cell.length_a   1.000
_cell.length_b   1.000
_cell.length_c   1.000
_cell.angle_alpha   90.00
_cell.angle_beta   90.00
_cell.angle_gamma   90.00
#
_symmetry.space_group_name_H-M   'P 1'
#
loop_
_entity.id
_entity.type
_entity.pdbx_description
1 polymer ?
#
loop_
_entity_poly.entity_id
_entity_poly.type
_entity_poly.pdbx_seq_one_letter_code
_entity_poly.pdbx_strand_id
1 'polypeptide(L)'
;PDIPDDDGIAYLNFYLDVDEDKEKVLADVRAALAEMQEFLDLGECTITESETEDKDWINNWKQYFKQFYVDDILIIPSWEEVKPEDRDKMIIHIDPGTAFGTGMHETTQLCIRQLKKYVTKDTELLDVGTGSGILSIIALKLGARHAVGTDLDPCAVPAVEENKEVNGIPVEAFDMMIGNIIDDKEVQDRVGYEKYDIVTANILADVLVPLTPVIVHQMKQGAVYITSGILDVKEEVVKEAVVAAGLEVVEVTHQGEWVSVTARKPM
;
A
#
# COMPACT_ATOMS: atom_id res chain seq x y z
N PRO A 1 -16.36 11.97 19.51
CA PRO A 1 -16.33 13.16 18.66
C PRO A 1 -17.78 13.49 18.29
N ASP A 2 -18.19 14.71 18.61
CA ASP A 2 -19.51 15.21 18.25
C ASP A 2 -19.57 15.29 16.71
N ILE A 3 -20.45 14.51 16.13
CA ILE A 3 -20.79 14.64 14.71
C ILE A 3 -21.49 15.99 14.61
N PRO A 4 -21.04 16.92 13.72
CA PRO A 4 -21.74 18.17 13.51
C PRO A 4 -23.21 17.90 13.14
N ASP A 5 -24.11 18.72 13.64
CA ASP A 5 -25.52 18.65 13.22
C ASP A 5 -25.58 18.77 11.69
N ASP A 6 -26.30 17.85 11.06
CA ASP A 6 -26.55 17.85 9.62
C ASP A 6 -27.38 19.10 9.29
N ASP A 7 -26.79 20.07 8.61
CA ASP A 7 -27.46 21.28 8.16
C ASP A 7 -28.28 21.07 6.89
N GLY A 8 -28.33 19.85 6.38
CA GLY A 8 -29.06 19.49 5.16
C GLY A 8 -28.42 20.03 3.88
N ILE A 9 -27.16 20.51 3.94
CA ILE A 9 -26.43 21.02 2.79
C ILE A 9 -25.31 20.04 2.42
N ALA A 10 -25.34 19.54 1.18
CA ALA A 10 -24.29 18.70 0.63
C ALA A 10 -23.47 19.48 -0.40
N TYR A 11 -22.15 19.35 -0.33
CA TYR A 11 -21.23 19.93 -1.29
C TYR A 11 -20.53 18.83 -2.08
N LEU A 12 -20.59 18.94 -3.41
CA LEU A 12 -19.82 18.10 -4.31
C LEU A 12 -18.77 18.98 -5.00
N ASN A 13 -17.50 18.75 -4.73
CA ASN A 13 -16.40 19.44 -5.38
C ASN A 13 -15.74 18.50 -6.38
N PHE A 14 -15.47 18.97 -7.58
CA PHE A 14 -14.66 18.28 -8.57
C PHE A 14 -13.75 19.28 -9.28
N TYR A 15 -12.64 18.78 -9.79
CA TYR A 15 -11.59 19.59 -10.39
C TYR A 15 -11.48 19.21 -11.86
N LEU A 16 -11.19 20.18 -12.70
CA LEU A 16 -10.95 20.00 -14.13
C LEU A 16 -9.53 20.43 -14.44
N ASP A 17 -8.86 19.67 -15.29
CA ASP A 17 -7.58 20.07 -15.83
C ASP A 17 -7.76 21.22 -16.83
N VAL A 18 -6.72 22.02 -17.01
CA VAL A 18 -6.72 23.21 -17.89
C VAL A 18 -7.09 22.86 -19.33
N ASP A 19 -6.78 21.62 -19.76
CA ASP A 19 -7.03 21.13 -21.12
C ASP A 19 -8.42 20.51 -21.29
N GLU A 20 -9.21 20.37 -20.24
CA GLU A 20 -10.58 19.82 -20.32
C GLU A 20 -11.60 20.86 -20.79
N ASP A 21 -12.55 20.40 -21.59
CA ASP A 21 -13.66 21.22 -22.07
C ASP A 21 -14.66 21.50 -20.94
N LYS A 22 -14.40 22.57 -20.20
CA LYS A 22 -15.19 23.03 -19.06
C LYS A 22 -16.68 23.18 -19.38
N GLU A 23 -17.01 23.76 -20.56
CA GLU A 23 -18.40 23.99 -20.93
C GLU A 23 -19.15 22.67 -21.12
N LYS A 24 -18.49 21.70 -21.73
CA LYS A 24 -19.03 20.35 -21.90
C LYS A 24 -19.27 19.66 -20.56
N VAL A 25 -18.27 19.67 -19.67
CA VAL A 25 -18.41 19.02 -18.34
C VAL A 25 -19.53 19.67 -17.53
N LEU A 26 -19.62 21.00 -17.53
CA LEU A 26 -20.70 21.71 -16.84
C LEU A 26 -22.08 21.40 -17.44
N ALA A 27 -22.17 21.23 -18.75
CA ALA A 27 -23.42 20.81 -19.39
C ALA A 27 -23.82 19.40 -18.98
N ASP A 28 -22.86 18.47 -18.95
CA ASP A 28 -23.08 17.07 -18.53
C ASP A 28 -23.52 16.99 -17.05
N VAL A 29 -22.85 17.75 -16.17
CA VAL A 29 -23.22 17.83 -14.74
C VAL A 29 -24.64 18.39 -14.57
N ARG A 30 -24.99 19.48 -15.26
CA ARG A 30 -26.36 20.05 -15.20
C ARG A 30 -27.42 19.07 -15.70
N ALA A 31 -27.13 18.33 -16.77
CA ALA A 31 -28.00 17.30 -17.29
C ALA A 31 -28.24 16.16 -16.29
N ALA A 32 -27.17 15.68 -15.68
CA ALA A 32 -27.20 14.62 -14.65
C ALA A 32 -27.99 15.07 -13.40
N LEU A 33 -27.77 16.31 -12.93
CA LEU A 33 -28.51 16.87 -11.80
C LEU A 33 -30.00 17.01 -12.12
N ALA A 34 -30.35 17.46 -13.33
CA ALA A 34 -31.74 17.56 -13.76
C ALA A 34 -32.42 16.19 -13.83
N GLU A 35 -31.73 15.15 -14.30
CA GLU A 35 -32.25 13.78 -14.30
C GLU A 35 -32.46 13.26 -12.88
N MET A 36 -31.51 13.51 -11.97
CA MET A 36 -31.65 13.09 -10.57
C MET A 36 -32.78 13.82 -9.83
N GLN A 37 -33.08 15.09 -10.16
CA GLN A 37 -34.16 15.85 -9.57
C GLN A 37 -35.54 15.28 -9.91
N GLU A 38 -35.69 14.46 -10.93
CA GLU A 38 -36.94 13.75 -11.22
C GLU A 38 -37.30 12.70 -10.13
N PHE A 39 -36.29 12.23 -9.37
CA PHE A 39 -36.45 11.15 -8.40
C PHE A 39 -36.10 11.58 -6.96
N LEU A 40 -35.34 12.67 -6.78
CA LEU A 40 -34.82 13.12 -5.50
C LEU A 40 -34.95 14.65 -5.38
N ASP A 41 -35.32 15.15 -4.22
CA ASP A 41 -35.24 16.59 -3.92
C ASP A 41 -33.79 16.95 -3.62
N LEU A 42 -33.08 17.49 -4.59
CA LEU A 42 -31.69 17.92 -4.48
C LEU A 42 -31.53 19.41 -4.10
N GLY A 43 -32.66 20.11 -3.82
CA GLY A 43 -32.62 21.54 -3.55
C GLY A 43 -32.25 22.36 -4.80
N GLU A 44 -31.62 23.53 -4.60
CA GLU A 44 -31.32 24.49 -5.66
C GLU A 44 -30.25 24.05 -6.66
N CYS A 45 -29.42 23.04 -6.32
CA CYS A 45 -28.32 22.55 -7.15
C CYS A 45 -27.43 23.67 -7.70
N THR A 46 -27.03 24.60 -6.86
CA THR A 46 -26.21 25.76 -7.24
C THR A 46 -24.81 25.30 -7.65
N ILE A 47 -24.37 25.70 -8.85
CA ILE A 47 -22.99 25.44 -9.31
C ILE A 47 -22.20 26.74 -9.17
N THR A 48 -21.14 26.71 -8.36
CA THR A 48 -20.17 27.80 -8.22
C THR A 48 -18.84 27.39 -8.81
N GLU A 49 -18.30 28.26 -9.63
CA GLU A 49 -16.97 28.08 -10.20
C GLU A 49 -15.95 28.84 -9.36
N SER A 50 -14.82 28.21 -9.09
CA SER A 50 -13.67 28.85 -8.45
C SER A 50 -12.42 28.40 -9.16
N GLU A 51 -11.47 29.29 -9.31
CA GLU A 51 -10.11 28.91 -9.71
C GLU A 51 -9.34 28.58 -8.45
N THR A 52 -8.86 27.36 -8.37
CA THR A 52 -7.80 27.03 -7.41
C THR A 52 -6.49 27.45 -8.05
N GLU A 53 -5.80 28.42 -7.47
CA GLU A 53 -4.41 28.62 -7.83
C GLU A 53 -3.69 27.29 -7.58
N ASP A 54 -2.99 26.81 -8.61
CA ASP A 54 -2.15 25.60 -8.55
C ASP A 54 -0.93 25.85 -7.63
N LYS A 55 -1.24 26.37 -6.43
CA LYS A 55 -0.28 26.59 -5.38
C LYS A 55 -0.10 25.28 -4.64
N ASP A 56 0.81 24.47 -5.19
CA ASP A 56 1.61 23.53 -4.41
C ASP A 56 0.85 22.41 -3.69
N TRP A 57 -0.30 21.95 -4.21
CA TRP A 57 -0.90 20.72 -3.70
C TRP A 57 0.10 19.56 -3.77
N ILE A 58 0.85 19.49 -4.87
CA ILE A 58 1.88 18.47 -5.09
C ILE A 58 3.00 18.55 -4.03
N ASN A 59 3.27 19.72 -3.47
CA ASN A 59 4.33 19.89 -2.46
C ASN A 59 3.81 20.15 -1.04
N ASN A 60 2.54 20.50 -0.88
CA ASN A 60 2.01 20.90 0.42
C ASN A 60 1.94 19.73 1.43
N TRP A 61 1.75 18.49 0.96
CA TRP A 61 1.77 17.30 1.80
C TRP A 61 3.18 16.97 2.30
N LYS A 62 4.25 17.38 1.59
CA LYS A 62 5.65 17.16 1.99
C LYS A 62 5.96 17.73 3.38
N GLN A 63 5.34 18.85 3.75
CA GLN A 63 5.52 19.45 5.08
C GLN A 63 4.92 18.60 6.21
N TYR A 64 3.99 17.72 5.94
CA TYR A 64 3.36 16.84 6.93
C TYR A 64 4.06 15.49 7.05
N PHE A 65 4.84 15.09 6.06
CA PHE A 65 5.61 13.86 6.10
C PHE A 65 6.98 14.13 6.75
N LYS A 66 7.18 13.56 7.94
CA LYS A 66 8.42 13.72 8.71
C LYS A 66 9.09 12.37 8.89
N GLN A 67 10.40 12.39 9.08
CA GLN A 67 11.16 11.20 9.44
C GLN A 67 10.58 10.54 10.70
N PHE A 68 10.62 9.22 10.74
CA PHE A 68 10.20 8.42 11.89
C PHE A 68 11.04 7.13 11.98
N TYR A 69 10.89 6.41 13.09
CA TYR A 69 11.65 5.19 13.34
C TYR A 69 10.73 3.98 13.45
N VAL A 70 11.19 2.87 12.87
CA VAL A 70 10.68 1.54 13.18
C VAL A 70 11.84 0.79 13.80
N ASP A 71 11.86 0.71 15.13
CA ASP A 71 12.97 0.23 15.94
C ASP A 71 14.30 0.97 15.62
N ASP A 72 15.28 0.29 14.99
CA ASP A 72 16.59 0.82 14.58
C ASP A 72 16.64 1.28 13.11
N ILE A 73 15.52 1.22 12.38
CA ILE A 73 15.40 1.68 11.01
C ILE A 73 14.87 3.10 11.00
N LEU A 74 15.60 4.02 10.40
CA LEU A 74 15.13 5.37 10.10
C LEU A 74 14.45 5.40 8.74
N ILE A 75 13.18 5.81 8.69
CA ILE A 75 12.45 6.09 7.46
C ILE A 75 12.34 7.60 7.32
N ILE A 76 12.83 8.12 6.21
CA ILE A 76 13.02 9.54 5.97
C ILE A 76 12.72 9.87 4.51
N PRO A 77 12.03 10.99 4.20
CA PRO A 77 11.87 11.43 2.83
C PRO A 77 13.20 11.87 2.21
N SER A 78 13.33 11.78 0.89
CA SER A 78 14.59 12.09 0.20
C SER A 78 15.02 13.55 0.30
N TRP A 79 14.10 14.47 0.58
CA TRP A 79 14.37 15.91 0.75
C TRP A 79 14.81 16.30 2.17
N GLU A 80 14.76 15.40 3.15
CA GLU A 80 15.26 15.66 4.49
C GLU A 80 16.70 15.16 4.67
N GLU A 81 17.48 15.90 5.43
CA GLU A 81 18.86 15.53 5.76
C GLU A 81 18.90 14.56 6.96
N VAL A 82 19.69 13.49 6.80
CA VAL A 82 19.96 12.56 7.89
C VAL A 82 20.81 13.23 8.95
N LYS A 83 20.32 13.23 10.19
CA LYS A 83 21.05 13.81 11.32
C LYS A 83 22.33 13.03 11.63
N PRO A 84 23.37 13.70 12.17
CA PRO A 84 24.63 13.02 12.50
C PRO A 84 24.47 11.80 13.43
N GLU A 85 23.52 11.86 14.37
CA GLU A 85 23.23 10.78 15.31
C GLU A 85 22.56 9.55 14.69
N ASP A 86 22.08 9.67 13.45
CA ASP A 86 21.37 8.60 12.76
C ASP A 86 22.19 7.90 11.67
N ARG A 87 23.40 8.38 11.42
CA ARG A 87 24.24 7.88 10.31
C ARG A 87 24.63 6.41 10.43
N ASP A 88 24.63 5.87 11.63
CA ASP A 88 24.96 4.47 11.89
C ASP A 88 23.72 3.55 11.83
N LYS A 89 22.53 4.11 11.63
CA LYS A 89 21.29 3.36 11.49
C LYS A 89 21.07 2.87 10.06
N MET A 90 20.18 1.90 9.90
CA MET A 90 19.63 1.59 8.59
C MET A 90 18.72 2.73 8.16
N ILE A 91 19.04 3.37 7.04
CA ILE A 91 18.30 4.51 6.50
C ILE A 91 17.54 4.04 5.27
N ILE A 92 16.24 4.32 5.24
CA ILE A 92 15.35 4.04 4.13
C ILE A 92 14.73 5.36 3.69
N HIS A 93 14.99 5.75 2.46
CA HIS A 93 14.35 6.90 1.85
C HIS A 93 13.02 6.48 1.22
N ILE A 94 11.94 7.09 1.64
CA ILE A 94 10.62 6.88 1.02
C ILE A 94 10.00 8.22 0.72
N ASP A 95 9.75 8.46 -0.54
CA ASP A 95 8.98 9.60 -0.98
C ASP A 95 7.53 9.15 -1.14
N PRO A 96 6.63 9.67 -0.29
CA PRO A 96 5.22 9.40 -0.46
C PRO A 96 4.76 10.14 -1.73
N GLY A 97 4.66 9.38 -2.80
CA GLY A 97 4.08 9.84 -4.06
C GLY A 97 2.56 9.69 -4.06
N THR A 98 1.99 9.47 -5.22
CA THR A 98 0.57 9.14 -5.39
C THR A 98 0.22 7.71 -4.96
N ALA A 99 1.21 6.83 -4.80
CA ALA A 99 1.03 5.45 -4.35
C ALA A 99 0.93 5.36 -2.81
N PHE A 100 0.12 4.41 -2.32
CA PHE A 100 0.00 4.11 -0.90
C PHE A 100 1.31 3.52 -0.34
N GLY A 101 1.59 3.77 0.95
CA GLY A 101 2.71 3.12 1.64
C GLY A 101 3.84 4.08 2.05
N THR A 102 3.51 5.10 2.87
CA THR A 102 4.53 6.00 3.44
C THR A 102 5.38 5.36 4.54
N GLY A 103 4.98 4.17 5.02
CA GLY A 103 5.63 3.48 6.14
C GLY A 103 5.22 3.98 7.52
N MET A 104 4.57 5.14 7.65
CA MET A 104 4.16 5.68 8.95
C MET A 104 3.02 4.89 9.58
N HIS A 105 2.20 4.24 8.78
CA HIS A 105 1.03 3.50 9.25
C HIS A 105 1.46 2.28 10.08
N GLU A 106 0.71 1.98 11.12
CA GLU A 106 0.97 0.88 12.06
C GLU A 106 1.13 -0.46 11.34
N THR A 107 0.33 -0.70 10.31
CA THR A 107 0.36 -1.94 9.52
C THR A 107 1.70 -2.17 8.84
N THR A 108 2.29 -1.12 8.26
CA THR A 108 3.62 -1.19 7.65
C THR A 108 4.69 -1.46 8.68
N GLN A 109 4.62 -0.79 9.86
CA GLN A 109 5.56 -1.01 10.95
C GLN A 109 5.50 -2.45 11.47
N LEU A 110 4.29 -3.03 11.58
CA LEU A 110 4.10 -4.43 11.94
C LEU A 110 4.78 -5.37 10.95
N CYS A 111 4.59 -5.17 9.63
CA CYS A 111 5.25 -5.96 8.60
C CYS A 111 6.79 -5.82 8.65
N ILE A 112 7.31 -4.60 8.84
CA ILE A 112 8.76 -4.36 8.94
C ILE A 112 9.38 -5.16 10.09
N ARG A 113 8.73 -5.17 11.26
CA ARG A 113 9.21 -5.95 12.42
C ARG A 113 9.23 -7.45 12.14
N GLN A 114 8.29 -7.96 11.36
CA GLN A 114 8.31 -9.36 10.93
C GLN A 114 9.41 -9.61 9.90
N LEU A 115 9.58 -8.75 8.89
CA LEU A 115 10.68 -8.88 7.92
C LEU A 115 12.05 -8.96 8.62
N LYS A 116 12.29 -8.14 9.63
CA LYS A 116 13.54 -8.18 10.44
C LYS A 116 13.83 -9.56 11.08
N LYS A 117 12.79 -10.34 11.38
CA LYS A 117 12.95 -11.68 11.99
C LYS A 117 13.29 -12.76 10.97
N TYR A 118 12.76 -12.64 9.75
CA TYR A 118 12.76 -13.75 8.79
C TYR A 118 13.64 -13.54 7.56
N VAL A 119 13.99 -12.29 7.21
CA VAL A 119 14.85 -12.02 6.04
C VAL A 119 16.24 -12.56 6.25
N THR A 120 16.76 -13.25 5.25
CA THR A 120 18.14 -13.75 5.14
C THR A 120 18.74 -13.35 3.81
N LYS A 121 20.06 -13.56 3.64
CA LYS A 121 20.77 -13.29 2.37
C LYS A 121 20.29 -14.12 1.17
N ASP A 122 19.56 -15.20 1.41
CA ASP A 122 19.06 -16.09 0.35
C ASP A 122 17.57 -15.86 0.07
N THR A 123 16.93 -14.91 0.78
CA THR A 123 15.50 -14.66 0.70
C THR A 123 15.09 -14.15 -0.68
N GLU A 124 14.15 -14.89 -1.29
CA GLU A 124 13.31 -14.43 -2.40
C GLU A 124 11.99 -13.92 -1.82
N LEU A 125 11.68 -12.66 -2.02
CA LEU A 125 10.47 -12.00 -1.49
C LEU A 125 9.42 -11.81 -2.60
N LEU A 126 8.16 -12.06 -2.28
CA LEU A 126 7.01 -11.57 -3.05
C LEU A 126 6.23 -10.57 -2.20
N ASP A 127 5.97 -9.39 -2.73
CA ASP A 127 5.24 -8.31 -2.06
C ASP A 127 3.95 -8.00 -2.84
N VAL A 128 2.81 -8.40 -2.28
CA VAL A 128 1.50 -8.27 -2.92
C VAL A 128 0.80 -7.00 -2.44
N GLY A 129 0.42 -6.13 -3.38
CA GLY A 129 0.00 -4.77 -3.07
C GLY A 129 1.18 -3.93 -2.60
N THR A 130 2.25 -3.92 -3.41
CA THR A 130 3.55 -3.35 -3.02
C THR A 130 3.52 -1.84 -2.82
N GLY A 131 2.58 -1.11 -3.47
CA GLY A 131 2.44 0.34 -3.37
C GLY A 131 3.74 1.08 -3.67
N SER A 132 4.27 1.80 -2.69
CA SER A 132 5.55 2.51 -2.79
C SER A 132 6.80 1.61 -2.88
N GLY A 133 6.64 0.29 -2.70
CA GLY A 133 7.74 -0.67 -2.64
C GLY A 133 8.46 -0.75 -1.29
N ILE A 134 7.97 -0.07 -0.26
CA ILE A 134 8.68 0.07 1.03
C ILE A 134 9.05 -1.28 1.66
N LEU A 135 8.14 -2.28 1.67
CA LEU A 135 8.43 -3.58 2.29
C LEU A 135 9.49 -4.34 1.51
N SER A 136 9.43 -4.31 0.18
CA SER A 136 10.43 -4.90 -0.71
C SER A 136 11.79 -4.22 -0.54
N ILE A 137 11.85 -2.88 -0.52
CA ILE A 137 13.08 -2.11 -0.33
C ILE A 137 13.71 -2.43 1.03
N ILE A 138 12.91 -2.46 2.10
CA ILE A 138 13.40 -2.83 3.44
C ILE A 138 13.93 -4.26 3.46
N ALA A 139 13.24 -5.22 2.85
CA ALA A 139 13.72 -6.60 2.77
C ALA A 139 15.09 -6.69 2.05
N LEU A 140 15.25 -5.97 0.93
CA LEU A 140 16.53 -5.91 0.20
C LEU A 140 17.63 -5.25 1.03
N LYS A 141 17.35 -4.18 1.75
CA LYS A 141 18.30 -3.54 2.68
C LYS A 141 18.66 -4.42 3.88
N LEU A 142 17.73 -5.28 4.33
CA LEU A 142 17.99 -6.31 5.34
C LEU A 142 18.83 -7.48 4.79
N GLY A 143 19.05 -7.52 3.48
CA GLY A 143 19.92 -8.48 2.82
C GLY A 143 19.20 -9.54 1.99
N ALA A 144 17.88 -9.40 1.72
CA ALA A 144 17.19 -10.28 0.77
C ALA A 144 17.88 -10.26 -0.60
N ARG A 145 17.89 -11.41 -1.27
CA ARG A 145 18.54 -11.56 -2.56
C ARG A 145 17.79 -10.87 -3.68
N HIS A 146 16.46 -10.97 -3.66
CA HIS A 146 15.60 -10.47 -4.72
C HIS A 146 14.19 -10.24 -4.21
N ALA A 147 13.48 -9.27 -4.77
CA ALA A 147 12.09 -8.99 -4.51
C ALA A 147 11.29 -8.90 -5.81
N VAL A 148 10.04 -9.36 -5.75
CA VAL A 148 9.03 -9.15 -6.79
C VAL A 148 7.85 -8.46 -6.14
N GLY A 149 7.45 -7.29 -6.64
CA GLY A 149 6.25 -6.57 -6.25
C GLY A 149 5.13 -6.77 -7.25
N THR A 150 3.90 -6.93 -6.76
CA THR A 150 2.70 -6.87 -7.59
C THR A 150 1.75 -5.80 -7.07
N ASP A 151 1.08 -5.08 -7.97
CA ASP A 151 0.05 -4.10 -7.60
C ASP A 151 -1.03 -4.03 -8.69
N LEU A 152 -2.21 -3.53 -8.34
CA LEU A 152 -3.29 -3.24 -9.27
C LEU A 152 -3.16 -1.85 -9.88
N ASP A 153 -2.57 -0.92 -9.12
CA ASP A 153 -2.46 0.48 -9.51
C ASP A 153 -1.20 0.71 -10.35
N PRO A 154 -1.32 1.14 -11.61
CA PRO A 154 -0.17 1.51 -12.44
C PRO A 154 0.72 2.62 -11.83
N CYS A 155 0.18 3.46 -10.93
CA CYS A 155 0.94 4.48 -10.23
C CYS A 155 2.01 3.91 -9.29
N ALA A 156 1.90 2.63 -8.92
CA ALA A 156 2.93 1.94 -8.13
C ALA A 156 4.26 1.78 -8.89
N VAL A 157 4.24 1.67 -10.24
CA VAL A 157 5.46 1.49 -11.02
C VAL A 157 6.43 2.67 -10.87
N PRO A 158 6.04 3.91 -11.21
CA PRO A 158 6.96 5.05 -11.03
C PRO A 158 7.36 5.24 -9.57
N ALA A 159 6.45 5.03 -8.60
CA ALA A 159 6.75 5.18 -7.18
C ALA A 159 7.83 4.17 -6.72
N VAL A 160 7.73 2.90 -7.15
CA VAL A 160 8.74 1.88 -6.86
C VAL A 160 10.08 2.24 -7.49
N GLU A 161 10.10 2.67 -8.77
CA GLU A 161 11.35 3.01 -9.44
C GLU A 161 12.06 4.20 -8.78
N GLU A 162 11.34 5.26 -8.43
CA GLU A 162 11.87 6.42 -7.70
C GLU A 162 12.43 6.00 -6.34
N ASN A 163 11.66 5.21 -5.56
CA ASN A 163 12.11 4.74 -4.26
C ASN A 163 13.29 3.75 -4.33
N LYS A 164 13.39 2.92 -5.38
CA LYS A 164 14.56 2.09 -5.67
C LYS A 164 15.80 2.95 -5.88
N GLU A 165 15.69 3.97 -6.74
CA GLU A 165 16.81 4.85 -7.09
C GLU A 165 17.38 5.57 -5.87
N VAL A 166 16.53 6.24 -5.07
CA VAL A 166 16.99 6.98 -3.88
C VAL A 166 17.57 6.08 -2.80
N ASN A 167 17.20 4.79 -2.77
CA ASN A 167 17.78 3.80 -1.86
C ASN A 167 18.98 3.07 -2.43
N GLY A 168 19.37 3.32 -3.68
CA GLY A 168 20.46 2.61 -4.34
C GLY A 168 20.21 1.10 -4.50
N ILE A 169 18.96 0.72 -4.74
CA ILE A 169 18.59 -0.67 -5.03
C ILE A 169 18.94 -0.99 -6.48
N PRO A 170 19.74 -2.02 -6.78
CA PRO A 170 20.00 -2.43 -8.16
C PRO A 170 18.72 -2.76 -8.91
N VAL A 171 18.66 -2.38 -10.20
CA VAL A 171 17.47 -2.60 -11.03
C VAL A 171 17.06 -4.07 -11.05
N GLU A 172 18.04 -4.97 -11.14
CA GLU A 172 17.84 -6.42 -11.18
C GLU A 172 17.45 -7.05 -9.84
N ALA A 173 17.48 -6.28 -8.74
CA ALA A 173 17.15 -6.81 -7.41
C ALA A 173 15.67 -6.70 -7.07
N PHE A 174 14.91 -5.88 -7.81
CA PHE A 174 13.48 -5.67 -7.55
C PHE A 174 12.70 -5.53 -8.86
N ASP A 175 11.92 -6.55 -9.17
CA ASP A 175 10.99 -6.58 -10.30
C ASP A 175 9.59 -6.12 -9.89
N MET A 176 8.92 -5.34 -10.75
CA MET A 176 7.55 -4.86 -10.54
C MET A 176 6.62 -5.40 -11.63
N MET A 177 5.41 -5.82 -11.24
CA MET A 177 4.37 -6.30 -12.14
C MET A 177 3.02 -5.67 -11.79
N ILE A 178 2.32 -5.15 -12.80
CA ILE A 178 0.92 -4.71 -12.64
C ILE A 178 -0.01 -5.86 -13.02
N GLY A 179 -0.99 -6.12 -12.15
CA GLY A 179 -2.03 -7.10 -12.38
C GLY A 179 -2.61 -7.70 -11.09
N ASN A 180 -3.75 -8.36 -11.23
CA ASN A 180 -4.44 -9.02 -10.13
C ASN A 180 -3.95 -10.46 -9.95
N ILE A 181 -3.07 -10.70 -8.99
CA ILE A 181 -2.56 -12.04 -8.72
C ILE A 181 -3.65 -13.04 -8.25
N ILE A 182 -4.80 -12.55 -7.77
CA ILE A 182 -5.89 -13.41 -7.29
C ILE A 182 -6.59 -14.10 -8.48
N ASP A 183 -6.92 -13.32 -9.51
CA ASP A 183 -7.80 -13.78 -10.60
C ASP A 183 -7.07 -13.97 -11.92
N ASP A 184 -5.89 -13.32 -12.09
CA ASP A 184 -5.15 -13.37 -13.35
C ASP A 184 -4.08 -14.47 -13.33
N LYS A 185 -4.37 -15.53 -14.08
CA LYS A 185 -3.48 -16.67 -14.24
C LYS A 185 -2.15 -16.30 -14.91
N GLU A 186 -2.15 -15.32 -15.82
CA GLU A 186 -0.94 -14.86 -16.48
C GLU A 186 0.00 -14.16 -15.48
N VAL A 187 -0.55 -13.35 -14.56
CA VAL A 187 0.20 -12.74 -13.47
C VAL A 187 0.78 -13.83 -12.56
N GLN A 188 -0.01 -14.83 -12.16
CA GLN A 188 0.46 -15.94 -11.32
C GLN A 188 1.61 -16.70 -12.00
N ASP A 189 1.50 -17.00 -13.29
CA ASP A 189 2.52 -17.73 -14.06
C ASP A 189 3.82 -16.92 -14.21
N ARG A 190 3.72 -15.60 -14.38
CA ARG A 190 4.89 -14.69 -14.45
C ARG A 190 5.57 -14.55 -13.09
N VAL A 191 4.81 -14.41 -12.01
CA VAL A 191 5.32 -14.39 -10.63
C VAL A 191 6.05 -15.70 -10.33
N GLY A 192 5.49 -16.82 -10.73
CA GLY A 192 6.07 -18.15 -10.57
C GLY A 192 5.56 -18.87 -9.31
N TYR A 193 5.79 -20.19 -9.27
CA TYR A 193 5.30 -21.09 -8.22
C TYR A 193 6.47 -21.64 -7.40
N GLU A 194 6.22 -21.90 -6.10
CA GLU A 194 7.18 -22.49 -5.15
C GLU A 194 8.54 -21.78 -5.17
N LYS A 195 8.50 -20.45 -5.31
CA LYS A 195 9.70 -19.63 -5.56
C LYS A 195 10.10 -18.77 -4.36
N TYR A 196 9.14 -18.35 -3.52
CA TYR A 196 9.39 -17.32 -2.51
C TYR A 196 9.56 -17.91 -1.12
N ASP A 197 10.55 -17.39 -0.39
CA ASP A 197 10.85 -17.73 1.00
C ASP A 197 9.99 -16.89 1.95
N ILE A 198 9.66 -15.66 1.53
CA ILE A 198 8.76 -14.76 2.24
C ILE A 198 7.75 -14.18 1.25
N VAL A 199 6.49 -14.14 1.68
CA VAL A 199 5.44 -13.37 1.00
C VAL A 199 4.92 -12.32 1.97
N THR A 200 4.87 -11.06 1.54
CA THR A 200 4.23 -9.95 2.26
C THR A 200 2.94 -9.53 1.57
N ALA A 201 1.93 -9.17 2.36
CA ALA A 201 0.70 -8.55 1.89
C ALA A 201 0.18 -7.58 2.96
N ASN A 202 0.37 -6.29 2.76
CA ASN A 202 -0.14 -5.23 3.65
C ASN A 202 -1.35 -4.55 2.99
N ILE A 203 -2.47 -5.27 2.99
CA ILE A 203 -3.71 -4.90 2.29
C ILE A 203 -4.93 -5.25 3.15
N LEU A 204 -6.12 -4.77 2.76
CA LEU A 204 -7.34 -4.98 3.53
C LEU A 204 -7.68 -6.48 3.71
N ALA A 205 -8.23 -6.82 4.88
CA ALA A 205 -8.63 -8.19 5.23
C ALA A 205 -9.54 -8.84 4.17
N ASP A 206 -10.46 -8.08 3.59
CA ASP A 206 -11.40 -8.57 2.58
C ASP A 206 -10.71 -8.96 1.26
N VAL A 207 -9.48 -8.47 1.03
CA VAL A 207 -8.61 -8.89 -0.09
C VAL A 207 -7.67 -10.02 0.34
N LEU A 208 -7.18 -10.02 1.60
CA LEU A 208 -6.32 -11.09 2.12
C LEU A 208 -7.02 -12.45 2.11
N VAL A 209 -8.30 -12.49 2.45
CA VAL A 209 -9.07 -13.74 2.49
C VAL A 209 -9.06 -14.47 1.14
N PRO A 210 -9.46 -13.87 -0.01
CA PRO A 210 -9.37 -14.52 -1.31
C PRO A 210 -7.94 -14.69 -1.84
N LEU A 211 -6.98 -13.84 -1.42
CA LEU A 211 -5.57 -13.94 -1.82
C LEU A 211 -4.89 -15.16 -1.21
N THR A 212 -5.17 -15.47 0.05
CA THR A 212 -4.44 -16.48 0.82
C THR A 212 -4.39 -17.86 0.14
N PRO A 213 -5.50 -18.45 -0.36
CA PRO A 213 -5.45 -19.75 -1.04
C PRO A 213 -4.67 -19.72 -2.36
N VAL A 214 -4.56 -18.55 -2.99
CA VAL A 214 -3.77 -18.39 -4.23
C VAL A 214 -2.29 -18.33 -3.91
N ILE A 215 -1.90 -17.50 -2.94
CA ILE A 215 -0.51 -17.18 -2.65
C ILE A 215 0.31 -18.35 -2.10
N VAL A 216 -0.36 -19.33 -1.49
CA VAL A 216 0.29 -20.58 -1.03
C VAL A 216 1.01 -21.32 -2.17
N HIS A 217 0.54 -21.18 -3.41
CA HIS A 217 1.18 -21.82 -4.56
C HIS A 217 2.51 -21.15 -4.97
N GLN A 218 2.69 -19.87 -4.67
CA GLN A 218 3.93 -19.13 -4.93
C GLN A 218 5.00 -19.39 -3.85
N MET A 219 4.58 -19.81 -2.65
CA MET A 219 5.44 -20.06 -1.50
C MET A 219 6.18 -21.39 -1.60
N LYS A 220 7.47 -21.38 -1.23
CA LYS A 220 8.24 -22.61 -0.97
C LYS A 220 7.71 -23.34 0.26
N GLN A 221 8.08 -24.61 0.43
CA GLN A 221 7.90 -25.33 1.69
C GLN A 221 8.72 -24.61 2.79
N GLY A 222 8.12 -24.42 3.97
CA GLY A 222 8.72 -23.69 5.09
C GLY A 222 8.71 -22.17 4.96
N ALA A 223 8.22 -21.62 3.85
CA ALA A 223 8.13 -20.17 3.61
C ALA A 223 7.20 -19.47 4.59
N VAL A 224 7.45 -18.18 4.80
CA VAL A 224 6.71 -17.32 5.73
C VAL A 224 5.77 -16.40 4.97
N TYR A 225 4.54 -16.30 5.44
CA TYR A 225 3.53 -15.35 4.97
C TYR A 225 3.30 -14.28 6.03
N ILE A 226 3.57 -13.02 5.71
CA ILE A 226 3.43 -11.87 6.60
C ILE A 226 2.29 -11.01 6.07
N THR A 227 1.21 -10.91 6.81
CA THR A 227 0.05 -10.10 6.44
C THR A 227 -0.17 -8.98 7.44
N SER A 228 -0.69 -7.83 6.97
CA SER A 228 -1.21 -6.74 7.78
C SER A 228 -2.25 -5.93 6.98
N GLY A 229 -2.70 -4.78 7.50
CA GLY A 229 -3.86 -4.07 6.96
C GLY A 229 -5.17 -4.65 7.49
N ILE A 230 -5.10 -5.35 8.62
CA ILE A 230 -6.19 -6.07 9.26
C ILE A 230 -6.62 -5.29 10.49
N LEU A 231 -7.88 -4.86 10.54
CA LEU A 231 -8.47 -4.36 11.78
C LEU A 231 -8.67 -5.52 12.77
N ASP A 232 -8.55 -5.27 14.07
CA ASP A 232 -8.69 -6.25 15.14
C ASP A 232 -10.00 -7.05 15.05
N VAL A 233 -11.10 -6.41 14.69
CA VAL A 233 -12.41 -7.04 14.44
C VAL A 233 -12.40 -8.03 13.27
N LYS A 234 -11.38 -8.00 12.41
CA LYS A 234 -11.21 -8.90 11.26
C LYS A 234 -10.10 -9.96 11.46
N GLU A 235 -9.45 -9.98 12.62
CA GLU A 235 -8.35 -10.91 12.90
C GLU A 235 -8.75 -12.37 12.68
N GLU A 236 -9.85 -12.79 13.29
CA GLU A 236 -10.27 -14.21 13.24
C GLU A 236 -10.57 -14.67 11.82
N VAL A 237 -11.24 -13.84 11.00
CA VAL A 237 -11.58 -14.25 9.63
C VAL A 237 -10.32 -14.41 8.77
N VAL A 238 -9.28 -13.62 8.99
CA VAL A 238 -8.00 -13.78 8.28
C VAL A 238 -7.25 -15.01 8.78
N LYS A 239 -7.23 -15.28 10.09
CA LYS A 239 -6.63 -16.50 10.66
C LYS A 239 -7.31 -17.77 10.15
N GLU A 240 -8.63 -17.77 10.06
CA GLU A 240 -9.40 -18.89 9.49
C GLU A 240 -9.02 -19.13 8.02
N ALA A 241 -8.91 -18.07 7.21
CA ALA A 241 -8.49 -18.18 5.81
C ALA A 241 -7.06 -18.73 5.68
N VAL A 242 -6.14 -18.28 6.53
CA VAL A 242 -4.75 -18.75 6.60
C VAL A 242 -4.70 -20.24 6.92
N VAL A 243 -5.42 -20.68 7.95
CA VAL A 243 -5.47 -22.10 8.35
C VAL A 243 -6.17 -22.96 7.30
N ALA A 244 -7.26 -22.47 6.71
CA ALA A 244 -7.98 -23.16 5.65
C ALA A 244 -7.12 -23.38 4.38
N ALA A 245 -6.17 -22.48 4.11
CA ALA A 245 -5.20 -22.60 3.02
C ALA A 245 -4.02 -23.56 3.34
N GLY A 246 -4.02 -24.18 4.53
CA GLY A 246 -2.99 -25.14 4.95
C GLY A 246 -1.73 -24.50 5.53
N LEU A 247 -1.80 -23.22 5.92
CA LEU A 247 -0.71 -22.52 6.60
C LEU A 247 -0.86 -22.64 8.13
N GLU A 248 0.26 -22.59 8.84
CA GLU A 248 0.30 -22.57 10.30
C GLU A 248 0.53 -21.14 10.80
N VAL A 249 -0.38 -20.61 11.62
CA VAL A 249 -0.19 -19.30 12.25
C VAL A 249 0.95 -19.39 13.26
N VAL A 250 2.00 -18.59 13.05
CA VAL A 250 3.20 -18.56 13.88
C VAL A 250 3.13 -17.47 14.94
N GLU A 251 2.65 -16.29 14.55
CA GLU A 251 2.59 -15.14 15.42
C GLU A 251 1.47 -14.18 14.98
N VAL A 252 0.82 -13.56 15.95
CA VAL A 252 -0.09 -12.45 15.73
C VAL A 252 0.40 -11.27 16.55
N THR A 253 0.58 -10.12 15.91
CA THR A 253 1.06 -8.90 16.56
C THR A 253 0.08 -7.75 16.33
N HIS A 254 -0.04 -6.88 17.35
CA HIS A 254 -1.00 -5.78 17.36
C HIS A 254 -0.27 -4.44 17.55
N GLN A 255 -0.80 -3.39 16.90
CA GLN A 255 -0.42 -2.01 17.15
C GLN A 255 -1.64 -1.11 16.92
N GLY A 256 -2.14 -0.46 18.01
CA GLY A 256 -3.42 0.22 18.00
C GLY A 256 -4.56 -0.77 17.67
N GLU A 257 -5.38 -0.43 16.70
CA GLU A 257 -6.49 -1.27 16.18
C GLU A 257 -6.04 -2.21 15.03
N TRP A 258 -4.75 -2.23 14.70
CA TRP A 258 -4.22 -2.96 13.57
C TRP A 258 -3.50 -4.24 13.98
N VAL A 259 -3.62 -5.24 13.12
CA VAL A 259 -3.10 -6.59 13.35
C VAL A 259 -2.21 -7.02 12.18
N SER A 260 -1.16 -7.76 12.52
CA SER A 260 -0.39 -8.55 11.56
C SER A 260 -0.47 -10.01 11.93
N VAL A 261 -0.83 -10.85 10.97
CA VAL A 261 -0.82 -12.30 11.08
C VAL A 261 0.36 -12.85 10.30
N THR A 262 1.28 -13.49 10.99
CA THR A 262 2.42 -14.18 10.39
C THR A 262 2.17 -15.68 10.42
N ALA A 263 2.28 -16.32 9.27
CA ALA A 263 2.04 -17.75 9.11
C ALA A 263 3.18 -18.43 8.35
N ARG A 264 3.23 -19.76 8.42
CA ARG A 264 4.23 -20.56 7.75
C ARG A 264 3.59 -21.66 6.92
N LYS A 265 4.11 -21.89 5.72
CA LYS A 265 3.78 -23.10 4.94
C LYS A 265 4.53 -24.28 5.56
N PRO A 266 3.85 -25.38 5.93
CA PRO A 266 4.50 -26.58 6.46
C PRO A 266 5.61 -27.11 5.53
N MET A 267 6.54 -27.89 6.13
CA MET A 267 7.64 -28.54 5.38
C MET A 267 7.12 -29.69 4.53
#